data_1b1b3c95a5c3d38fdf18e895e571bc37
#
_entry.id   1b1b3c95a5c3d38fdf18e895e571bc37
#
_cell.length_a   1.000
_cell.length_b   1.000
_cell.length_c   1.000
_cell.angle_alpha   90.00
_cell.angle_beta   90.00
_cell.angle_gamma   90.00
#
_symmetry.space_group_name_H-M   'P 1'
#
loop_
_entity.id
_entity.type
_entity.pdbx_description
1 polymer ?
#
loop_
_entity_poly.entity_id
_entity_poly.type
_entity_poly.pdbx_seq_one_letter_code
_entity_poly.pdbx_strand_id
1 'polypeptide(L)'
;MIKVGNNLIVNTDSKIDIKNCPDGNCIVLTCGLKLNSTVTASSIDEYGFTFCLQRSVYSLSNNIISPQEFNVHYTKKPDDLFPLLSVVTAMLLCDVDPKVFEIIRF
;
A
#
# COMPACT_ATOMS: atom_id res chain seq x y z
N MET A 1 -6.87 -9.29 0.17
CA MET A 1 -7.70 -8.10 0.38
C MET A 1 -7.71 -7.74 1.85
N ILE A 2 -7.39 -6.50 2.17
CA ILE A 2 -7.29 -6.02 3.54
C ILE A 2 -8.19 -4.80 3.70
N LYS A 3 -9.00 -4.78 4.75
CA LYS A 3 -9.88 -3.65 5.07
C LYS A 3 -9.29 -2.86 6.23
N VAL A 4 -9.07 -1.55 6.03
CA VAL A 4 -8.60 -0.61 7.05
C VAL A 4 -9.57 0.56 7.10
N GLY A 5 -10.43 0.60 8.15
CA GLY A 5 -11.53 1.55 8.18
C GLY A 5 -12.46 1.34 6.99
N ASN A 6 -12.71 2.40 6.22
CA ASN A 6 -13.48 2.33 4.97
C ASN A 6 -12.59 2.11 3.74
N ASN A 7 -11.29 1.91 3.92
CA ASN A 7 -10.36 1.65 2.84
C ASN A 7 -10.25 0.15 2.61
N LEU A 8 -10.33 -0.25 1.35
CA LEU A 8 -10.21 -1.64 0.93
C LEU A 8 -8.96 -1.77 0.07
N ILE A 9 -7.93 -2.41 0.61
CA ILE A 9 -6.66 -2.63 -0.08
C ILE A 9 -6.78 -3.91 -0.88
N VAL A 10 -6.65 -3.81 -2.20
CA VAL A 10 -6.81 -4.93 -3.12
C VAL A 10 -5.59 -5.09 -4.01
N ASN A 11 -5.31 -6.33 -4.40
CA ASN A 11 -4.25 -6.64 -5.35
C ASN A 11 -4.72 -6.29 -6.77
N THR A 12 -4.00 -5.40 -7.45
CA THR A 12 -4.32 -4.99 -8.83
C THR A 12 -4.28 -6.17 -9.80
N ASP A 13 -3.43 -7.16 -9.52
CA ASP A 13 -3.22 -8.31 -10.38
C ASP A 13 -4.24 -9.43 -10.13
N SER A 14 -5.11 -9.28 -9.13
CA SER A 14 -6.18 -10.20 -8.81
C SER A 14 -7.53 -9.66 -9.26
N LYS A 15 -8.48 -10.57 -9.47
CA LYS A 15 -9.84 -10.18 -9.77
C LYS A 15 -10.48 -9.51 -8.56
N ILE A 16 -10.87 -8.25 -8.72
CA ILE A 16 -11.46 -7.47 -7.63
C ILE A 16 -12.94 -7.85 -7.48
N ASP A 17 -13.32 -8.29 -6.28
CA ASP A 17 -14.71 -8.55 -5.94
C ASP A 17 -15.22 -7.42 -5.03
N ILE A 18 -15.96 -6.47 -5.62
CA ILE A 18 -16.50 -5.32 -4.93
C ILE A 18 -17.68 -5.69 -4.01
N LYS A 19 -18.21 -6.90 -4.12
CA LYS A 19 -19.33 -7.38 -3.30
C LYS A 19 -18.96 -7.52 -1.82
N ASN A 20 -17.67 -7.52 -1.48
CA ASN A 20 -17.19 -7.62 -0.12
C ASN A 20 -17.21 -6.28 0.64
N CYS A 21 -17.74 -5.22 0.02
CA CYS A 21 -17.98 -3.95 0.70
C CYS A 21 -19.46 -3.85 1.07
N PRO A 22 -19.87 -4.20 2.32
CA PRO A 22 -21.29 -4.29 2.67
C PRO A 22 -22.02 -2.95 2.66
N ASP A 23 -21.31 -1.84 2.82
CA ASP A 23 -21.94 -0.52 2.97
C ASP A 23 -21.96 0.30 1.68
N GLY A 24 -21.32 -0.19 0.59
CA GLY A 24 -21.17 0.56 -0.63
C GLY A 24 -20.30 1.82 -0.51
N ASN A 25 -19.70 2.07 0.65
CA ASN A 25 -18.92 3.26 0.98
C ASN A 25 -17.43 2.98 1.08
N CYS A 26 -16.96 1.88 0.51
CA CYS A 26 -15.54 1.55 0.55
C CYS A 26 -14.75 2.37 -0.46
N ILE A 27 -13.60 2.87 -0.03
CA ILE A 27 -12.60 3.46 -0.91
C ILE A 27 -11.65 2.33 -1.31
N VAL A 28 -11.56 2.04 -2.59
CA VAL A 28 -10.70 0.98 -3.10
C VAL A 28 -9.30 1.53 -3.36
N LEU A 29 -8.31 0.95 -2.69
CA LEU A 29 -6.90 1.26 -2.90
C LEU A 29 -6.23 0.06 -3.58
N THR A 30 -5.80 0.24 -4.82
CA THR A 30 -5.16 -0.82 -5.59
C THR A 30 -3.66 -0.85 -5.30
N CYS A 31 -3.14 -2.03 -5.02
CA CYS A 31 -1.71 -2.27 -4.83
C CYS A 31 -1.23 -3.31 -5.82
N GLY A 32 -0.16 -3.03 -6.53
CA GLY A 32 0.40 -3.97 -7.50
C GLY A 32 1.40 -3.29 -8.42
N LEU A 33 1.90 -4.04 -9.40
CA LEU A 33 2.94 -3.57 -10.30
C LEU A 33 2.39 -2.90 -11.57
N LYS A 34 1.07 -2.82 -11.72
CA LYS A 34 0.45 -2.11 -12.84
C LYS A 34 0.56 -0.60 -12.65
N LEU A 35 0.79 0.13 -13.76
CA LEU A 35 1.00 1.57 -13.73
C LEU A 35 -0.16 2.38 -13.18
N ASN A 36 -1.37 1.87 -13.27
CA ASN A 36 -2.58 2.55 -12.78
C ASN A 36 -2.92 2.21 -11.32
N SER A 37 -2.06 1.47 -10.64
CA SER A 37 -2.28 1.15 -9.22
C SER A 37 -2.14 2.39 -8.35
N THR A 38 -2.92 2.47 -7.28
CA THR A 38 -2.77 3.53 -6.27
C THR A 38 -1.39 3.45 -5.61
N VAL A 39 -0.96 2.22 -5.31
CA VAL A 39 0.35 1.92 -4.74
C VAL A 39 1.07 0.95 -5.66
N THR A 40 2.31 1.25 -5.98
CA THR A 40 3.16 0.35 -6.74
C THR A 40 4.58 0.33 -6.16
N ALA A 41 5.42 -0.53 -6.72
CA ALA A 41 6.81 -0.66 -6.34
C ALA A 41 7.70 -0.47 -7.57
N SER A 42 8.85 0.16 -7.37
CA SER A 42 9.89 0.28 -8.39
C SER A 42 11.24 -0.05 -7.77
N SER A 43 12.28 -0.17 -8.61
CA SER A 43 13.65 -0.44 -8.16
C SER A 43 13.73 -1.65 -7.21
N ILE A 44 13.04 -2.72 -7.57
CA ILE A 44 12.96 -3.94 -6.74
C ILE A 44 14.27 -4.70 -6.84
N ASP A 45 14.90 -4.97 -5.70
CA ASP A 45 16.11 -5.79 -5.62
C ASP A 45 16.07 -6.72 -4.41
N GLU A 46 17.20 -7.35 -4.07
CA GLU A 46 17.29 -8.30 -2.96
C GLU A 46 17.20 -7.66 -1.58
N TYR A 47 17.37 -6.34 -1.49
CA TYR A 47 17.46 -5.60 -0.23
C TYR A 47 16.22 -4.75 0.06
N GLY A 48 15.42 -4.48 -0.94
CA GLY A 48 14.25 -3.64 -0.80
C GLY A 48 13.67 -3.18 -2.12
N PHE A 49 12.81 -2.19 -2.04
CA PHE A 49 12.20 -1.57 -3.20
C PHE A 49 11.80 -0.13 -2.87
N THR A 50 11.46 0.64 -3.91
CA THR A 50 10.87 1.97 -3.73
C THR A 50 9.36 1.83 -3.72
N PHE A 51 8.74 2.20 -2.59
CA PHE A 51 7.29 2.28 -2.45
C PHE A 51 6.82 3.56 -3.11
N CYS A 52 5.85 3.46 -4.01
CA CYS A 52 5.31 4.58 -4.76
C CYS A 52 3.82 4.73 -4.50
N LEU A 53 3.44 5.77 -3.76
CA LEU A 53 2.04 6.18 -3.63
C LEU A 53 1.76 7.14 -4.80
N GLN A 54 0.92 6.73 -5.73
CA GLN A 54 0.69 7.47 -6.98
C GLN A 54 -0.50 8.42 -6.92
N ARG A 55 -1.34 8.30 -5.90
CA ARG A 55 -2.51 9.16 -5.70
C ARG A 55 -2.63 9.54 -4.24
N SER A 56 -3.25 10.70 -3.97
CA SER A 56 -3.57 11.09 -2.61
C SER A 56 -4.57 10.12 -1.98
N VAL A 57 -4.35 9.80 -0.72
CA VAL A 57 -5.27 8.97 0.07
C VAL A 57 -5.55 9.68 1.40
N TYR A 58 -6.61 9.26 2.10
CA TYR A 58 -6.94 9.78 3.41
C TYR A 58 -6.60 8.75 4.49
N SER A 59 -5.93 9.20 5.54
CA SER A 59 -5.67 8.36 6.72
C SER A 59 -6.95 8.14 7.53
N LEU A 60 -6.88 7.25 8.51
CA LEU A 60 -8.01 7.03 9.45
C LEU A 60 -8.32 8.28 10.28
N SER A 61 -7.32 9.15 10.49
CA SER A 61 -7.50 10.45 11.15
C SER A 61 -7.94 11.54 10.19
N ASN A 62 -8.29 11.17 8.95
CA ASN A 62 -8.74 12.07 7.90
C ASN A 62 -7.68 13.07 7.43
N ASN A 63 -6.40 12.75 7.61
CA ASN A 63 -5.30 13.53 7.06
C ASN A 63 -5.07 13.13 5.61
N ILE A 64 -4.75 14.11 4.76
CA ILE A 64 -4.39 13.84 3.37
C ILE A 64 -2.95 13.35 3.32
N ILE A 65 -2.75 12.19 2.71
CA ILE A 65 -1.43 11.65 2.41
C ILE A 65 -1.17 11.87 0.93
N SER A 66 -0.24 12.77 0.62
CA SER A 66 0.07 13.13 -0.77
C SER A 66 0.88 12.06 -1.47
N PRO A 67 0.83 11.99 -2.82
CA PRO A 67 1.70 11.10 -3.59
C PRO A 67 3.15 11.29 -3.20
N GLN A 68 3.84 10.19 -2.96
CA GLN A 68 5.23 10.21 -2.51
C GLN A 68 5.91 8.89 -2.77
N GLU A 69 7.24 8.89 -2.68
CA GLU A 69 8.07 7.70 -2.81
C GLU A 69 9.01 7.62 -1.63
N PHE A 70 9.26 6.41 -1.15
CA PHE A 70 10.26 6.14 -0.12
C PHE A 70 10.74 4.70 -0.22
N ASN A 71 11.93 4.45 0.33
CA ASN A 71 12.52 3.12 0.28
C ASN A 71 11.98 2.25 1.42
N VAL A 72 11.67 1.00 1.08
CA VAL A 72 11.28 -0.04 2.02
C VAL A 72 12.31 -1.15 1.95
N HIS A 73 12.76 -1.60 3.11
CA HIS A 73 13.82 -2.60 3.22
C HIS A 73 13.28 -3.92 3.78
N TYR A 74 13.84 -5.03 3.28
CA TYR A 74 13.54 -6.37 3.80
C TYR A 74 14.84 -7.15 4.00
N THR A 75 14.79 -8.13 4.92
CA THR A 75 15.94 -9.02 5.16
C THR A 75 16.03 -10.11 4.11
N LYS A 76 14.89 -10.52 3.58
CA LYS A 76 14.79 -11.50 2.51
C LYS A 76 13.70 -11.05 1.54
N LYS A 77 14.02 -11.05 0.24
CA LYS A 77 13.05 -10.68 -0.80
C LYS A 77 11.85 -11.65 -0.77
N PRO A 78 10.62 -11.14 -0.60
CA PRO A 78 9.43 -11.98 -0.65
C PRO A 78 9.14 -12.45 -2.09
N ASP A 79 8.50 -13.61 -2.22
CA ASP A 79 8.06 -14.12 -3.52
C ASP A 79 6.96 -13.26 -4.12
N ASP A 80 6.09 -12.71 -3.28
CA ASP A 80 5.00 -11.83 -3.67
C ASP A 80 5.09 -10.54 -2.86
N LEU A 81 5.19 -9.40 -3.55
CA LEU A 81 5.26 -8.09 -2.89
C LEU A 81 3.92 -7.59 -2.38
N PHE A 82 2.80 -8.13 -2.85
CA PHE A 82 1.49 -7.61 -2.46
C PHE A 82 1.26 -7.56 -0.95
N PRO A 83 1.56 -8.61 -0.17
CA PRO A 83 1.39 -8.54 1.28
C PRO A 83 2.18 -7.40 1.91
N LEU A 84 3.40 -7.18 1.47
CA LEU A 84 4.24 -6.10 2.00
C LEU A 84 3.74 -4.73 1.58
N LEU A 85 3.34 -4.56 0.31
CA LEU A 85 2.71 -3.32 -0.14
C LEU A 85 1.45 -3.00 0.68
N SER A 86 0.65 -4.02 0.97
CA SER A 86 -0.57 -3.89 1.76
C SER A 86 -0.27 -3.45 3.19
N VAL A 87 0.74 -4.06 3.82
CA VAL A 87 1.13 -3.71 5.20
C VAL A 87 1.63 -2.27 5.27
N VAL A 88 2.50 -1.85 4.36
CA VAL A 88 3.01 -0.48 4.32
C VAL A 88 1.88 0.51 4.08
N THR A 89 0.97 0.20 3.16
CA THR A 89 -0.21 1.03 2.90
C THR A 89 -1.08 1.15 4.15
N ALA A 90 -1.34 0.05 4.85
CA ALA A 90 -2.12 0.07 6.08
C ALA A 90 -1.44 0.91 7.16
N MET A 91 -0.13 0.84 7.28
CA MET A 91 0.63 1.67 8.24
C MET A 91 0.51 3.15 7.89
N LEU A 92 0.60 3.53 6.61
CA LEU A 92 0.37 4.92 6.18
C LEU A 92 -1.04 5.39 6.53
N LEU A 93 -2.05 4.55 6.33
CA LEU A 93 -3.43 4.89 6.68
C LEU A 93 -3.62 5.04 8.19
N CYS A 94 -2.74 4.47 9.00
CA CYS A 94 -2.71 4.63 10.46
C CYS A 94 -1.79 5.79 10.89
N ASP A 95 -1.45 6.68 9.97
CA ASP A 95 -0.63 7.88 10.23
C ASP A 95 0.81 7.58 10.67
N VAL A 96 1.36 6.44 10.29
CA VAL A 96 2.78 6.14 10.51
C VAL A 96 3.61 7.05 9.60
N ASP A 97 4.60 7.72 10.20
CA ASP A 97 5.50 8.59 9.44
C ASP A 97 6.35 7.75 8.47
N PRO A 98 6.40 8.11 7.18
CA PRO A 98 7.22 7.39 6.20
C PRO A 98 8.69 7.24 6.57
N LYS A 99 9.24 8.11 7.40
CA LYS A 99 10.63 8.00 7.88
C LYS A 99 10.89 6.72 8.66
N VAL A 100 9.86 6.14 9.26
CA VAL A 100 9.97 4.86 9.98
C VAL A 100 10.43 3.74 9.06
N PHE A 101 10.00 3.76 7.79
CA PHE A 101 10.34 2.72 6.83
C PHE A 101 11.81 2.74 6.41
N GLU A 102 12.53 3.85 6.61
CA GLU A 102 13.96 3.93 6.37
C GLU A 102 14.76 3.20 7.45
N ILE A 103 14.16 2.96 8.62
CA ILE A 103 14.82 2.39 9.81
C ILE A 103 14.50 0.92 9.96
N ILE A 104 13.24 0.53 9.73
CA ILE A 104 12.80 -0.86 9.94
C ILE A 104 13.09 -1.73 8.73
N ARG A 105 13.23 -3.04 8.98
CA ARG A 105 13.36 -4.06 7.94
C ARG A 105 12.26 -5.11 8.12
N PHE A 106 11.63 -5.42 7.03
CA PHE A 106 10.57 -6.41 7.00
C PHE A 106 11.08 -7.83 6.82
#